data_483c554145867cefd77531b639cb56d8
#
_entry.id   483c554145867cefd77531b639cb56d8
#
_cell.length_a   1.000
_cell.length_b   1.000
_cell.length_c   1.000
_cell.angle_alpha   90.00
_cell.angle_beta   90.00
_cell.angle_gamma   90.00
#
_symmetry.space_group_name_H-M   'P 1'
#
loop_
_entity.id
_entity.type
_entity.pdbx_description
1 polymer ?
#
loop_
_entity_poly.entity_id
_entity_poly.type
_entity_poly.pdbx_seq_one_letter_code
_entity_poly.pdbx_strand_id
1 'polypeptide(L)'
;MSELLVRTLSGLIMIMLALIAALQGGYVFALLVAAAATLMFFEWTRIVRGWGFGWQAAGFVYALLPALALLWIRERDLHGFMLLLWVFIVTWSTDIGAYIPGRSLGKRKLAPTISPNKTVEGLFGGIVAAGLLGGAWVLFTGLGQALLLFAPIFAVAAQAGDLFESWMKRRAGIKDSGTWLPGHGGALDRLDGLVPVALLTAVAQMAGLT
;
A
#
# COMPACT_ATOMS: atom_id res chain seq x y z
N MET A 1 4.29 8.65 -27.35
CA MET A 1 3.15 8.62 -26.42
C MET A 1 3.35 9.73 -25.39
N SER A 2 2.28 10.45 -24.99
CA SER A 2 2.41 11.45 -23.92
C SER A 2 2.75 10.74 -22.58
N GLU A 3 3.53 11.40 -21.73
CA GLU A 3 3.90 10.85 -20.41
C GLU A 3 2.68 10.46 -19.58
N LEU A 4 1.61 11.27 -19.67
CA LEU A 4 0.34 11.01 -19.02
C LEU A 4 -0.30 9.69 -19.50
N LEU A 5 -0.27 9.41 -20.81
CA LEU A 5 -0.82 8.18 -21.38
C LEU A 5 -0.04 6.95 -20.88
N VAL A 6 1.30 7.02 -20.86
CA VAL A 6 2.14 5.94 -20.33
C VAL A 6 1.79 5.66 -18.85
N ARG A 7 1.67 6.70 -18.04
CA ARG A 7 1.29 6.59 -16.62
C ARG A 7 -0.08 5.94 -16.46
N THR A 8 -1.08 6.42 -17.16
CA THR A 8 -2.44 5.88 -17.05
C THR A 8 -2.50 4.40 -17.46
N LEU A 9 -1.90 4.06 -18.61
CA LEU A 9 -1.90 2.69 -19.11
C LEU A 9 -1.15 1.72 -18.18
N SER A 10 0.05 2.09 -17.72
CA SER A 10 0.81 1.23 -16.81
C SER A 10 0.10 1.06 -15.45
N GLY A 11 -0.54 2.11 -14.93
CA GLY A 11 -1.35 2.01 -13.71
C GLY A 11 -2.55 1.07 -13.86
N LEU A 12 -3.30 1.20 -14.96
CA LEU A 12 -4.41 0.30 -15.27
C LEU A 12 -3.95 -1.16 -15.42
N ILE A 13 -2.84 -1.40 -16.11
CA ILE A 13 -2.29 -2.75 -16.27
C ILE A 13 -1.91 -3.33 -14.90
N MET A 14 -1.24 -2.57 -14.03
CA MET A 14 -0.88 -3.03 -12.69
C MET A 14 -2.11 -3.39 -11.85
N ILE A 15 -3.13 -2.54 -11.85
CA ILE A 15 -4.39 -2.81 -11.13
C ILE A 15 -5.05 -4.07 -11.69
N MET A 16 -5.17 -4.18 -13.02
CA MET A 16 -5.75 -5.38 -13.66
C MET A 16 -4.98 -6.65 -13.31
N LEU A 17 -3.64 -6.63 -13.37
CA LEU A 17 -2.81 -7.78 -12.99
C LEU A 17 -3.01 -8.17 -11.53
N ALA A 18 -3.06 -7.19 -10.62
CA ALA A 18 -3.30 -7.44 -9.20
C ALA A 18 -4.69 -8.06 -8.97
N LEU A 19 -5.73 -7.53 -9.61
CA LEU A 19 -7.10 -8.04 -9.46
C LEU A 19 -7.28 -9.42 -10.08
N ILE A 20 -6.72 -9.67 -11.28
CA ILE A 20 -6.78 -10.99 -11.95
C ILE A 20 -6.04 -12.02 -11.11
N ALA A 21 -4.84 -11.71 -10.62
CA ALA A 21 -4.08 -12.63 -9.78
C ALA A 21 -4.78 -12.87 -8.44
N ALA A 22 -5.34 -11.83 -7.83
CA ALA A 22 -6.14 -11.95 -6.61
C ALA A 22 -7.39 -12.83 -6.82
N LEU A 23 -8.08 -12.68 -7.96
CA LEU A 23 -9.25 -13.50 -8.30
C LEU A 23 -8.88 -14.97 -8.48
N GLN A 24 -7.81 -15.27 -9.21
CA GLN A 24 -7.35 -16.63 -9.44
C GLN A 24 -6.80 -17.29 -8.16
N GLY A 25 -6.10 -16.51 -7.31
CA GLY A 25 -5.48 -17.06 -6.09
C GLY A 25 -4.35 -18.04 -6.38
N GLY A 26 -4.07 -18.95 -5.44
CA GLY A 26 -3.12 -20.03 -5.61
C GLY A 26 -1.74 -19.58 -6.13
N TYR A 27 -1.17 -20.37 -7.04
CA TYR A 27 0.17 -20.07 -7.59
C TYR A 27 0.28 -18.76 -8.37
N VAL A 28 -0.80 -18.33 -9.04
CA VAL A 28 -0.77 -17.08 -9.83
C VAL A 28 -0.62 -15.88 -8.91
N PHE A 29 -1.39 -15.83 -7.83
CA PHE A 29 -1.26 -14.78 -6.84
C PHE A 29 0.08 -14.86 -6.10
N ALA A 30 0.53 -16.07 -5.76
CA ALA A 30 1.82 -16.27 -5.09
C ALA A 30 2.99 -15.79 -5.94
N LEU A 31 2.99 -16.04 -7.24
CA LEU A 31 4.03 -15.54 -8.16
C LEU A 31 4.05 -14.03 -8.26
N LEU A 32 2.87 -13.39 -8.35
CA LEU A 32 2.78 -11.93 -8.38
C LEU A 32 3.33 -11.31 -7.08
N VAL A 33 2.89 -11.84 -5.93
CA VAL A 33 3.33 -11.36 -4.61
C VAL A 33 4.82 -11.58 -4.40
N ALA A 34 5.37 -12.74 -4.81
CA ALA A 34 6.79 -13.03 -4.74
C ALA A 34 7.62 -12.09 -5.62
N ALA A 35 7.15 -11.81 -6.85
CA ALA A 35 7.80 -10.84 -7.73
C ALA A 35 7.79 -9.44 -7.14
N ALA A 36 6.65 -8.99 -6.59
CA ALA A 36 6.53 -7.70 -5.93
C ALA A 36 7.48 -7.58 -4.72
N ALA A 37 7.51 -8.59 -3.83
CA ALA A 37 8.40 -8.63 -2.68
C ALA A 37 9.89 -8.61 -3.09
N THR A 38 10.24 -9.33 -4.15
CA THR A 38 11.61 -9.37 -4.69
C THR A 38 12.03 -7.98 -5.19
N LEU A 39 11.16 -7.31 -5.97
CA LEU A 39 11.42 -5.96 -6.45
C LEU A 39 11.53 -4.96 -5.30
N MET A 40 10.63 -5.03 -4.32
CA MET A 40 10.68 -4.19 -3.11
C MET A 40 12.00 -4.38 -2.35
N PHE A 41 12.41 -5.62 -2.13
CA PHE A 41 13.66 -5.91 -1.43
C PHE A 41 14.88 -5.42 -2.23
N PHE A 42 14.88 -5.62 -3.56
CA PHE A 42 15.94 -5.12 -4.42
C PHE A 42 16.07 -3.58 -4.35
N GLU A 43 14.96 -2.86 -4.44
CA GLU A 43 14.94 -1.40 -4.33
C GLU A 43 15.36 -0.94 -2.94
N TRP A 44 14.88 -1.60 -1.88
CA TRP A 44 15.29 -1.33 -0.51
C TRP A 44 16.82 -1.46 -0.34
N THR A 45 17.43 -2.55 -0.82
CA THR A 45 18.90 -2.73 -0.71
C THR A 45 19.69 -1.64 -1.41
N ARG A 46 19.14 -1.06 -2.48
CA ARG A 46 19.75 0.10 -3.17
C ARG A 46 19.65 1.37 -2.33
N ILE A 47 18.49 1.61 -1.71
CA ILE A 47 18.24 2.78 -0.85
C ILE A 47 19.19 2.75 0.36
N VAL A 48 19.29 1.61 1.03
CA VAL A 48 20.05 1.48 2.28
C VAL A 48 21.52 1.12 2.07
N ARG A 49 22.03 1.27 0.85
CA ARG A 49 23.44 0.99 0.54
C ARG A 49 24.34 1.80 1.46
N GLY A 50 25.19 1.11 2.25
CA GLY A 50 26.09 1.73 3.21
C GLY A 50 25.50 2.06 4.58
N TRP A 51 24.22 1.74 4.86
CA TRP A 51 23.61 1.98 6.18
C TRP A 51 23.90 0.87 7.21
N GLY A 52 24.49 -0.24 6.75
CA GLY A 52 24.85 -1.38 7.59
C GLY A 52 23.89 -2.57 7.43
N PHE A 53 24.37 -3.74 7.91
CA PHE A 53 23.66 -5.02 7.74
C PHE A 53 22.24 -5.03 8.35
N GLY A 54 22.04 -4.37 9.49
CA GLY A 54 20.73 -4.31 10.15
C GLY A 54 19.63 -3.72 9.25
N TRP A 55 19.95 -2.73 8.42
CA TRP A 55 19.01 -2.16 7.46
C TRP A 55 18.69 -3.09 6.29
N GLN A 56 19.67 -3.90 5.87
CA GLN A 56 19.42 -4.91 4.84
C GLN A 56 18.52 -6.03 5.36
N ALA A 57 18.80 -6.52 6.59
CA ALA A 57 17.94 -7.50 7.26
C ALA A 57 16.52 -6.97 7.50
N ALA A 58 16.39 -5.71 7.92
CA ALA A 58 15.09 -5.06 8.06
C ALA A 58 14.32 -4.98 6.73
N GLY A 59 15.01 -4.73 5.61
CA GLY A 59 14.39 -4.73 4.28
C GLY A 59 13.88 -6.09 3.85
N PHE A 60 14.60 -7.15 4.17
CA PHE A 60 14.12 -8.50 3.93
C PHE A 60 12.82 -8.79 4.69
N VAL A 61 12.79 -8.45 5.97
CA VAL A 61 11.58 -8.59 6.81
C VAL A 61 10.45 -7.71 6.30
N TYR A 62 10.74 -6.45 5.92
CA TYR A 62 9.77 -5.49 5.40
C TYR A 62 9.11 -5.94 4.10
N ALA A 63 9.84 -6.62 3.22
CA ALA A 63 9.30 -7.18 1.98
C ALA A 63 8.60 -8.53 2.19
N LEU A 64 9.18 -9.40 3.03
CA LEU A 64 8.69 -10.77 3.22
C LEU A 64 7.39 -10.81 4.02
N LEU A 65 7.31 -10.10 5.15
CA LEU A 65 6.14 -10.22 6.04
C LEU A 65 4.82 -9.78 5.39
N PRO A 66 4.72 -8.63 4.68
CA PRO A 66 3.48 -8.29 4.00
C PRO A 66 3.17 -9.23 2.84
N ALA A 67 4.18 -9.80 2.17
CA ALA A 67 3.97 -10.82 1.16
C ALA A 67 3.31 -12.08 1.75
N LEU A 68 3.84 -12.58 2.85
CA LEU A 68 3.24 -13.72 3.57
C LEU A 68 1.84 -13.36 4.11
N ALA A 69 1.64 -12.15 4.62
CA ALA A 69 0.33 -11.69 5.08
C ALA A 69 -0.71 -11.69 3.95
N LEU A 70 -0.37 -11.15 2.77
CA LEU A 70 -1.26 -11.15 1.61
C LEU A 70 -1.61 -12.56 1.13
N LEU A 71 -0.63 -13.46 1.07
CA LEU A 71 -0.85 -14.85 0.71
C LEU A 71 -1.78 -15.53 1.71
N TRP A 72 -1.50 -15.37 3.01
CA TRP A 72 -2.30 -15.97 4.06
C TRP A 72 -3.74 -15.42 4.11
N ILE A 73 -3.93 -14.10 3.91
CA ILE A 73 -5.26 -13.48 3.78
C ILE A 73 -6.03 -14.11 2.63
N ARG A 74 -5.38 -14.25 1.46
CA ARG A 74 -6.03 -14.74 0.24
C ARG A 74 -6.37 -16.22 0.27
N GLU A 75 -5.66 -17.03 1.04
CA GLU A 75 -5.79 -18.50 1.03
C GLU A 75 -7.15 -19.00 1.53
N ARG A 76 -7.96 -18.15 2.17
CA ARG A 76 -9.25 -18.52 2.77
C ARG A 76 -10.43 -18.33 1.82
N ASP A 77 -10.50 -19.12 0.76
CA ASP A 77 -11.63 -19.15 -0.20
C ASP A 77 -12.19 -17.77 -0.59
N LEU A 78 -13.51 -17.65 -0.70
CA LEU A 78 -14.19 -16.40 -1.05
C LEU A 78 -14.03 -15.33 0.03
N HIS A 79 -14.07 -15.69 1.30
CA HIS A 79 -13.88 -14.75 2.40
C HIS A 79 -12.49 -14.08 2.33
N GLY A 80 -11.43 -14.88 2.09
CA GLY A 80 -10.07 -14.36 1.93
C GLY A 80 -9.94 -13.43 0.72
N PHE A 81 -10.61 -13.74 -0.39
CA PHE A 81 -10.66 -12.85 -1.55
C PHE A 81 -11.33 -11.51 -1.22
N MET A 82 -12.49 -11.52 -0.55
CA MET A 82 -13.18 -10.31 -0.15
C MET A 82 -12.37 -9.46 0.84
N LEU A 83 -11.66 -10.11 1.77
CA LEU A 83 -10.77 -9.44 2.72
C LEU A 83 -9.54 -8.84 2.01
N LEU A 84 -8.97 -9.54 1.04
CA LEU A 84 -7.87 -9.00 0.23
C LEU A 84 -8.33 -7.77 -0.58
N LEU A 85 -9.53 -7.81 -1.17
CA LEU A 85 -10.08 -6.64 -1.85
C LEU A 85 -10.31 -5.47 -0.88
N TRP A 86 -10.73 -5.75 0.36
CA TRP A 86 -10.82 -4.71 1.39
C TRP A 86 -9.47 -4.05 1.67
N VAL A 87 -8.37 -4.82 1.74
CA VAL A 87 -7.01 -4.28 1.87
C VAL A 87 -6.69 -3.32 0.72
N PHE A 88 -7.00 -3.68 -0.51
CA PHE A 88 -6.79 -2.82 -1.68
C PHE A 88 -7.68 -1.58 -1.63
N ILE A 89 -8.95 -1.73 -1.29
CA ILE A 89 -9.91 -0.62 -1.19
C ILE A 89 -9.42 0.39 -0.14
N VAL A 90 -9.04 -0.04 1.06
CA VAL A 90 -8.55 0.85 2.12
C VAL A 90 -7.29 1.58 1.66
N THR A 91 -6.32 0.87 1.07
CA THR A 91 -5.07 1.48 0.61
C THR A 91 -5.31 2.51 -0.50
N TRP A 92 -6.01 2.12 -1.58
CA TRP A 92 -6.23 3.00 -2.73
C TRP A 92 -7.17 4.17 -2.40
N SER A 93 -8.22 3.93 -1.61
CA SER A 93 -9.12 5.01 -1.20
C SER A 93 -8.42 6.02 -0.29
N THR A 94 -7.45 5.59 0.51
CA THR A 94 -6.62 6.49 1.31
C THR A 94 -5.85 7.46 0.41
N ASP A 95 -5.18 6.95 -0.63
CA ASP A 95 -4.37 7.77 -1.52
C ASP A 95 -5.23 8.71 -2.38
N ILE A 96 -6.28 8.16 -3.00
CA ILE A 96 -7.21 8.94 -3.83
C ILE A 96 -7.93 9.99 -2.99
N GLY A 97 -8.43 9.60 -1.82
CA GLY A 97 -9.14 10.48 -0.89
C GLY A 97 -8.24 11.56 -0.28
N ALA A 98 -6.95 11.30 -0.16
CA ALA A 98 -5.99 12.29 0.30
C ALA A 98 -5.65 13.33 -0.79
N TYR A 99 -5.72 12.96 -2.06
CA TYR A 99 -5.27 13.79 -3.17
C TYR A 99 -6.11 15.06 -3.34
N ILE A 100 -7.44 14.94 -3.39
CA ILE A 100 -8.34 16.07 -3.67
C ILE A 100 -8.29 17.11 -2.54
N PRO A 101 -8.55 16.77 -1.26
CA PRO A 101 -8.48 17.75 -0.17
C PRO A 101 -7.06 18.28 0.04
N GLY A 102 -6.05 17.43 -0.13
CA GLY A 102 -4.65 17.82 -0.01
C GLY A 102 -4.26 18.89 -1.01
N ARG A 103 -4.77 18.82 -2.23
CA ARG A 103 -4.46 19.80 -3.29
C ARG A 103 -5.33 21.06 -3.22
N SER A 104 -6.62 20.93 -2.90
CA SER A 104 -7.57 22.05 -2.93
C SER A 104 -7.66 22.83 -1.62
N LEU A 105 -7.55 22.14 -0.48
CA LEU A 105 -7.72 22.70 0.85
C LEU A 105 -6.44 22.69 1.69
N GLY A 106 -5.40 21.98 1.23
CA GLY A 106 -4.19 21.71 1.99
C GLY A 106 -3.38 22.95 2.35
N LYS A 107 -3.53 23.43 3.58
CA LYS A 107 -2.79 24.55 4.15
C LYS A 107 -1.67 24.08 5.08
N ARG A 108 -1.91 23.06 5.88
CA ARG A 108 -0.98 22.55 6.89
C ARG A 108 -0.19 21.38 6.34
N LYS A 109 1.13 21.53 6.24
CA LYS A 109 2.00 20.44 5.78
C LYS A 109 2.14 19.38 6.85
N LEU A 110 2.03 18.09 6.45
CA LEU A 110 2.15 16.96 7.36
C LEU A 110 3.62 16.65 7.70
N ALA A 111 4.48 16.64 6.70
CA ALA A 111 5.90 16.34 6.84
C ALA A 111 6.73 17.15 5.81
N PRO A 112 6.98 18.46 6.05
CA PRO A 112 7.57 19.37 5.06
C PRO A 112 8.92 18.92 4.51
N THR A 113 9.77 18.34 5.35
CA THR A 113 11.13 17.93 5.00
C THR A 113 11.19 16.58 4.26
N ILE A 114 10.18 15.74 4.46
CA ILE A 114 10.13 14.37 3.93
C ILE A 114 9.28 14.33 2.66
N SER A 115 8.04 14.81 2.77
CA SER A 115 7.05 14.86 1.69
C SER A 115 6.31 16.20 1.68
N PRO A 116 6.82 17.22 0.96
CA PRO A 116 6.30 18.58 1.00
C PRO A 116 4.88 18.74 0.43
N ASN A 117 4.41 17.75 -0.31
CA ASN A 117 3.07 17.76 -0.89
C ASN A 117 1.99 17.17 0.03
N LYS A 118 2.36 16.38 1.06
CA LYS A 118 1.40 15.83 2.01
C LYS A 118 0.93 16.89 3.00
N THR A 119 -0.40 16.89 3.23
CA THR A 119 -1.07 17.86 4.10
C THR A 119 -1.94 17.16 5.13
N VAL A 120 -2.23 17.86 6.21
CA VAL A 120 -3.13 17.35 7.27
C VAL A 120 -4.54 17.18 6.72
N GLU A 121 -5.00 18.12 5.89
CA GLU A 121 -6.32 18.04 5.24
C GLU A 121 -6.41 16.84 4.27
N GLY A 122 -5.30 16.55 3.58
CA GLY A 122 -5.19 15.33 2.76
C GLY A 122 -5.30 14.06 3.61
N LEU A 123 -4.58 13.99 4.74
CA LEU A 123 -4.68 12.85 5.66
C LEU A 123 -6.13 12.61 6.11
N PHE A 124 -6.84 13.66 6.53
CA PHE A 124 -8.26 13.55 6.91
C PHE A 124 -9.14 13.08 5.74
N GLY A 125 -8.90 13.58 4.53
CA GLY A 125 -9.61 13.12 3.33
C GLY A 125 -9.40 11.64 3.05
N GLY A 126 -8.17 11.14 3.20
CA GLY A 126 -7.83 9.72 3.07
C GLY A 126 -8.53 8.86 4.12
N ILE A 127 -8.52 9.31 5.40
CA ILE A 127 -9.20 8.61 6.51
C ILE A 127 -10.71 8.50 6.24
N VAL A 128 -11.35 9.59 5.81
CA VAL A 128 -12.79 9.60 5.50
C VAL A 128 -13.09 8.69 4.31
N ALA A 129 -12.31 8.78 3.24
CA ALA A 129 -12.52 7.95 2.04
C ALA A 129 -12.35 6.45 2.35
N ALA A 130 -11.31 6.07 3.10
CA ALA A 130 -11.09 4.70 3.52
C ALA A 130 -12.20 4.20 4.46
N GLY A 131 -12.64 5.01 5.39
CA GLY A 131 -13.77 4.69 6.28
C GLY A 131 -15.07 4.45 5.53
N LEU A 132 -15.38 5.32 4.56
CA LEU A 132 -16.60 5.20 3.75
C LEU A 132 -16.55 4.01 2.79
N LEU A 133 -15.48 3.89 1.98
CA LEU A 133 -15.40 2.84 0.96
C LEU A 133 -15.07 1.48 1.56
N GLY A 134 -14.13 1.42 2.51
CA GLY A 134 -13.83 0.20 3.25
C GLY A 134 -15.01 -0.27 4.11
N GLY A 135 -15.72 0.67 4.75
CA GLY A 135 -16.94 0.37 5.50
C GLY A 135 -18.09 -0.11 4.63
N ALA A 136 -18.33 0.55 3.49
CA ALA A 136 -19.33 0.10 2.52
C ALA A 136 -19.04 -1.32 2.00
N TRP A 137 -17.76 -1.63 1.77
CA TRP A 137 -17.35 -2.98 1.36
C TRP A 137 -17.63 -4.03 2.44
N VAL A 138 -17.34 -3.73 3.71
CA VAL A 138 -17.66 -4.61 4.86
C VAL A 138 -19.15 -4.90 4.93
N LEU A 139 -19.99 -3.86 4.82
CA LEU A 139 -21.45 -4.01 4.87
C LEU A 139 -21.98 -4.82 3.66
N PHE A 140 -21.39 -4.65 2.50
CA PHE A 140 -21.78 -5.37 1.28
C PHE A 140 -21.38 -6.86 1.31
N THR A 141 -20.20 -7.18 1.87
CA THR A 141 -19.63 -8.53 1.83
C THR A 141 -19.93 -9.36 3.07
N GLY A 142 -20.38 -8.73 4.16
CA GLY A 142 -20.61 -9.40 5.45
C GLY A 142 -19.31 -9.75 6.19
N LEU A 143 -18.18 -9.11 5.84
CA LEU A 143 -16.95 -9.21 6.62
C LEU A 143 -17.15 -8.72 8.07
N GLY A 144 -16.23 -9.08 8.97
CA GLY A 144 -16.32 -8.76 10.39
C GLY A 144 -16.51 -7.26 10.65
N GLN A 145 -17.48 -6.92 11.51
CA GLN A 145 -17.86 -5.52 11.79
C GLN A 145 -16.72 -4.67 12.39
N ALA A 146 -15.73 -5.30 13.02
CA ALA A 146 -14.56 -4.59 13.54
C ALA A 146 -13.80 -3.84 12.44
N LEU A 147 -13.85 -4.32 11.19
CA LEU A 147 -13.23 -3.68 10.04
C LEU A 147 -13.83 -2.31 9.71
N LEU A 148 -15.06 -2.01 10.15
CA LEU A 148 -15.65 -0.67 10.05
C LEU A 148 -14.82 0.37 10.81
N LEU A 149 -14.33 0.00 12.00
CA LEU A 149 -13.47 0.84 12.82
C LEU A 149 -12.01 0.80 12.34
N PHE A 150 -11.58 -0.31 11.76
CA PHE A 150 -10.19 -0.47 11.31
C PHE A 150 -9.90 0.29 10.02
N ALA A 151 -10.85 0.44 9.10
CA ALA A 151 -10.61 1.15 7.84
C ALA A 151 -10.01 2.55 8.03
N PRO A 152 -10.58 3.46 8.86
CA PRO A 152 -9.98 4.77 9.10
C PRO A 152 -8.63 4.68 9.85
N ILE A 153 -8.44 3.72 10.74
CA ILE A 153 -7.18 3.52 11.46
C ILE A 153 -6.09 3.04 10.51
N PHE A 154 -6.42 2.10 9.62
CA PHE A 154 -5.47 1.55 8.65
C PHE A 154 -5.10 2.58 7.56
N ALA A 155 -5.98 3.54 7.27
CA ALA A 155 -5.64 4.68 6.43
C ALA A 155 -4.50 5.52 7.04
N VAL A 156 -4.48 5.72 8.35
CA VAL A 156 -3.36 6.38 9.04
C VAL A 156 -2.08 5.54 8.91
N ALA A 157 -2.19 4.23 9.06
CA ALA A 157 -1.06 3.33 8.91
C ALA A 157 -0.52 3.34 7.46
N ALA A 158 -1.40 3.35 6.44
CA ALA A 158 -1.01 3.48 5.03
C ALA A 158 -0.21 4.77 4.79
N GLN A 159 -0.70 5.91 5.30
CA GLN A 159 0.01 7.18 5.18
C GLN A 159 1.35 7.20 5.95
N ALA A 160 1.43 6.48 7.08
CA ALA A 160 2.68 6.32 7.82
C ALA A 160 3.70 5.47 7.03
N GLY A 161 3.25 4.42 6.33
CA GLY A 161 4.09 3.62 5.44
C GLY A 161 4.72 4.44 4.32
N ASP A 162 3.92 5.22 3.59
CA ASP A 162 4.41 6.13 2.55
C ASP A 162 5.37 7.21 3.13
N LEU A 163 5.07 7.78 4.30
CA LEU A 163 5.99 8.73 4.94
C LEU A 163 7.31 8.06 5.36
N PHE A 164 7.26 6.83 5.84
CA PHE A 164 8.46 6.07 6.19
C PHE A 164 9.33 5.81 4.96
N GLU A 165 8.75 5.36 3.86
CA GLU A 165 9.46 5.15 2.60
C GLU A 165 10.02 6.48 2.05
N SER A 166 9.21 7.53 2.07
CA SER A 166 9.65 8.87 1.69
C SER A 166 10.84 9.35 2.53
N TRP A 167 10.84 9.11 3.85
CA TRP A 167 11.95 9.42 4.73
C TRP A 167 13.23 8.66 4.35
N MET A 168 13.13 7.37 4.07
CA MET A 168 14.27 6.56 3.62
C MET A 168 14.87 7.12 2.34
N LYS A 169 14.05 7.47 1.34
CA LYS A 169 14.50 8.06 0.08
C LYS A 169 15.22 9.39 0.29
N ARG A 170 14.69 10.28 1.14
CA ARG A 170 15.35 11.56 1.46
C ARG A 170 16.69 11.36 2.15
N ARG A 171 16.77 10.41 3.09
CA ARG A 171 18.03 10.07 3.77
C ARG A 171 19.07 9.48 2.81
N ALA A 172 18.64 8.76 1.78
CA ALA A 172 19.51 8.24 0.72
C ALA A 172 19.83 9.27 -0.38
N GLY A 173 19.28 10.50 -0.32
CA GLY A 173 19.49 11.53 -1.33
C GLY A 173 18.78 11.26 -2.67
N ILE A 174 17.78 10.39 -2.69
CA ILE A 174 17.01 10.03 -3.89
C ILE A 174 15.55 10.46 -3.77
N LYS A 175 14.83 10.42 -4.89
CA LYS A 175 13.40 10.76 -4.94
C LYS A 175 12.53 9.53 -5.17
N ASP A 176 12.91 8.67 -6.10
CA ASP A 176 12.16 7.48 -6.49
C ASP A 176 12.97 6.24 -6.11
N SER A 177 12.31 5.17 -5.66
CA SER A 177 12.97 3.94 -5.20
C SER A 177 13.58 3.16 -6.38
N GLY A 178 12.97 3.27 -7.56
CA GLY A 178 13.38 2.56 -8.77
C GLY A 178 12.79 3.16 -10.04
N THR A 179 13.01 2.46 -11.16
CA THR A 179 12.51 2.83 -12.49
C THR A 179 11.85 1.65 -13.22
N TRP A 180 11.48 0.60 -12.46
CA TRP A 180 10.93 -0.63 -13.02
C TRP A 180 9.54 -0.46 -13.62
N LEU A 181 8.75 0.46 -13.06
CA LEU A 181 7.38 0.68 -13.49
C LEU A 181 7.32 1.94 -14.37
N PRO A 182 7.12 1.81 -15.70
CA PRO A 182 7.12 2.93 -16.62
C PRO A 182 6.17 4.05 -16.18
N GLY A 183 6.70 5.24 -15.94
CA GLY A 183 5.94 6.41 -15.48
C GLY A 183 5.49 6.37 -14.00
N HIS A 184 5.79 5.29 -13.24
CA HIS A 184 5.37 5.12 -11.85
C HIS A 184 6.51 5.00 -10.83
N GLY A 185 7.76 4.97 -11.26
CA GLY A 185 8.89 4.81 -10.35
C GLY A 185 9.18 3.37 -9.99
N GLY A 186 9.41 3.08 -8.74
CA GLY A 186 9.67 1.75 -8.23
C GLY A 186 8.45 1.00 -7.72
N ALA A 187 8.63 -0.30 -7.45
CA ALA A 187 7.63 -1.14 -6.80
C ALA A 187 7.40 -0.72 -5.34
N LEU A 188 8.47 -0.34 -4.65
CA LEU A 188 8.39 0.15 -3.27
C LEU A 188 7.54 1.42 -3.18
N ASP A 189 7.70 2.37 -4.14
CA ASP A 189 6.90 3.60 -4.25
C ASP A 189 5.39 3.35 -4.44
N ARG A 190 4.97 2.13 -4.77
CA ARG A 190 3.56 1.76 -5.04
C ARG A 190 2.95 0.87 -3.98
N LEU A 191 3.77 0.24 -3.17
CA LEU A 191 3.35 -0.74 -2.19
C LEU A 191 3.58 -0.29 -0.75
N ASP A 192 4.20 0.86 -0.54
CA ASP A 192 4.54 1.43 0.76
C ASP A 192 3.34 1.57 1.71
N GLY A 193 2.19 2.06 1.20
CA GLY A 193 0.94 2.12 1.95
C GLY A 193 0.28 0.75 2.13
N LEU A 194 0.47 -0.18 1.18
CA LEU A 194 -0.10 -1.53 1.26
C LEU A 194 0.55 -2.37 2.37
N VAL A 195 1.86 -2.21 2.58
CA VAL A 195 2.63 -2.96 3.57
C VAL A 195 1.98 -2.92 4.96
N PRO A 196 1.78 -1.76 5.61
CA PRO A 196 1.18 -1.73 6.94
C PRO A 196 -0.27 -2.19 6.95
N VAL A 197 -1.06 -1.90 5.91
CA VAL A 197 -2.46 -2.34 5.84
C VAL A 197 -2.54 -3.86 5.76
N ALA A 198 -1.72 -4.52 4.93
CA ALA A 198 -1.68 -5.98 4.83
C ALA A 198 -1.29 -6.64 6.16
N LEU A 199 -0.26 -6.12 6.84
CA LEU A 199 0.19 -6.65 8.12
C LEU A 199 -0.88 -6.50 9.21
N LEU A 200 -1.48 -5.33 9.33
CA LEU A 200 -2.52 -5.07 10.33
C LEU A 200 -3.78 -5.90 10.05
N THR A 201 -4.14 -6.11 8.77
CA THR A 201 -5.26 -6.98 8.38
C THR A 201 -4.97 -8.43 8.77
N ALA A 202 -3.75 -8.92 8.53
CA ALA A 202 -3.36 -10.26 8.95
C ALA A 202 -3.44 -10.42 10.49
N VAL A 203 -3.01 -9.43 11.26
CA VAL A 203 -3.13 -9.42 12.71
C VAL A 203 -4.62 -9.42 13.15
N ALA A 204 -5.45 -8.59 12.52
CA ALA A 204 -6.89 -8.56 12.79
C ALA A 204 -7.56 -9.92 12.50
N GLN A 205 -7.15 -10.57 11.40
CA GLN A 205 -7.64 -11.90 11.04
C GLN A 205 -7.17 -12.98 12.02
N MET A 206 -5.93 -12.93 12.51
CA MET A 206 -5.44 -13.84 13.58
C MET A 206 -6.24 -13.66 14.87
N ALA A 207 -6.68 -12.45 15.16
CA ALA A 207 -7.51 -12.15 16.32
C ALA A 207 -9.00 -12.49 16.14
N GLY A 208 -9.41 -13.01 14.96
CA GLY A 208 -10.81 -13.36 14.67
C GLY A 208 -11.73 -12.15 14.49
N LEU A 209 -11.17 -11.01 14.05
CA LEU A 209 -11.89 -9.73 13.93
C LEU A 209 -12.29 -9.38 12.48
N THR A 210 -12.08 -10.30 11.53
CA THR A 210 -12.38 -10.08 10.11
C THR A 210 -13.59 -10.85 9.62
#